data_70576f8eb0f90f9aa17e4c7d35823d93
#
_entry.id   70576f8eb0f90f9aa17e4c7d35823d93
#
_cell.length_a   1.000
_cell.length_b   1.000
_cell.length_c   1.000
_cell.angle_alpha   90.00
_cell.angle_beta   90.00
_cell.angle_gamma   90.00
#
_symmetry.space_group_name_H-M   'P 1'
#
loop_
_entity.id
_entity.type
_entity.pdbx_description
1 polymer ?
#
loop_
_entity_poly.entity_id
_entity_poly.type
_entity_poly.pdbx_seq_one_letter_code
_entity_poly.pdbx_strand_id
1 'polypeptide(L)'
;MKYYKNLSIDESDFSVQRQGCRIHLTTTEYQLFITLLDHSGHICSRNFLLASAWNITVPIQTRTVDVHIAKLRKKLDLCPDDLKTVMGRWYALSV
;
A
#
# COMPACT_ATOMS: atom_id res chain seq x y z
N MET A 1 17.05 -2.79 -0.69
CA MET A 1 16.17 -2.28 0.39
C MET A 1 15.51 -0.98 -0.04
N LYS A 2 14.24 -0.81 0.23
CA LYS A 2 13.51 0.41 -0.07
C LYS A 2 13.16 1.17 1.20
N TYR A 3 12.94 2.46 1.06
CA TYR A 3 12.63 3.32 2.20
C TYR A 3 11.45 4.21 1.86
N TYR A 4 10.59 4.42 2.86
CA TYR A 4 9.52 5.40 2.78
C TYR A 4 9.39 6.08 4.13
N LYS A 5 9.76 7.36 4.19
CA LYS A 5 9.83 8.12 5.44
C LYS A 5 10.70 7.35 6.45
N ASN A 6 10.16 7.02 7.61
CA ASN A 6 10.91 6.26 8.63
C ASN A 6 10.70 4.75 8.54
N LEU A 7 10.17 4.27 7.42
CA LEU A 7 9.98 2.85 7.16
C LEU A 7 11.12 2.30 6.32
N SER A 8 11.58 1.11 6.67
CA SER A 8 12.56 0.35 5.89
C SER A 8 11.86 -0.90 5.37
N ILE A 9 11.98 -1.16 4.08
CA ILE A 9 11.33 -2.30 3.44
C ILE A 9 12.41 -3.20 2.86
N ASP A 10 12.45 -4.44 3.34
CA ASP A 10 13.36 -5.46 2.82
C ASP A 10 12.59 -6.40 1.93
N GLU A 11 12.83 -6.31 0.62
CA GLU A 11 12.12 -7.11 -0.36
C GLU A 11 12.55 -8.57 -0.37
N SER A 12 13.72 -8.88 0.19
CA SER A 12 14.21 -10.25 0.21
C SER A 12 13.41 -11.14 1.15
N ASP A 13 12.87 -10.58 2.25
CA ASP A 13 12.08 -11.35 3.21
C ASP A 13 10.68 -10.75 3.43
N PHE A 14 10.29 -9.79 2.59
CA PHE A 14 8.95 -9.15 2.65
C PHE A 14 8.69 -8.50 4.00
N SER A 15 9.70 -7.89 4.61
CA SER A 15 9.55 -7.28 5.91
C SER A 15 9.52 -5.75 5.82
N VAL A 16 8.81 -5.15 6.77
CA VAL A 16 8.75 -3.70 6.93
C VAL A 16 9.09 -3.39 8.38
N GLN A 17 9.93 -2.39 8.59
CA GLN A 17 10.37 -1.99 9.92
C GLN A 17 10.28 -0.49 10.09
N ARG A 18 9.98 -0.05 11.30
CA ARG A 18 10.05 1.35 11.68
C ARG A 18 11.04 1.47 12.84
N GLN A 19 12.18 2.13 12.58
CA GLN A 19 13.22 2.34 13.61
C GLN A 19 13.61 1.03 14.30
N GLY A 20 13.80 -0.03 13.50
CA GLY A 20 14.19 -1.33 14.01
C GLY A 20 13.05 -2.20 14.53
N CYS A 21 11.85 -1.65 14.65
CA CYS A 21 10.66 -2.41 15.09
C CYS A 21 9.93 -2.99 13.91
N ARG A 22 9.81 -4.32 13.87
CA ARG A 22 9.17 -5.01 12.78
C ARG A 22 7.66 -4.79 12.81
N ILE A 23 7.08 -4.48 11.65
CA ILE A 23 5.64 -4.33 11.48
C ILE A 23 5.14 -5.53 10.70
N HIS A 24 4.18 -6.27 11.26
CA HIS A 24 3.63 -7.44 10.59
C HIS A 24 2.59 -7.04 9.56
N LEU A 25 2.83 -7.42 8.31
CA LEU A 25 1.86 -7.26 7.23
C LEU A 25 1.55 -8.63 6.65
N THR A 26 0.31 -8.82 6.22
CA THR A 26 -0.03 -9.99 5.41
C THR A 26 0.63 -9.85 4.04
N THR A 27 0.72 -10.95 3.30
CA THR A 27 1.28 -10.93 1.95
C THR A 27 0.55 -9.91 1.07
N THR A 28 -0.78 -9.90 1.15
CA THR A 28 -1.60 -8.97 0.36
C THR A 28 -1.34 -7.52 0.76
N GLU A 29 -1.26 -7.23 2.05
CA GLU A 29 -0.96 -5.89 2.54
C GLU A 29 0.42 -5.43 2.09
N TYR A 30 1.41 -6.30 2.18
CA TYR A 30 2.76 -6.01 1.72
C TYR A 30 2.76 -5.70 0.22
N GLN A 31 2.11 -6.55 -0.58
CA GLN A 31 2.07 -6.37 -2.02
C GLN A 31 1.37 -5.08 -2.41
N LEU A 32 0.29 -4.73 -1.72
CA LEU A 32 -0.42 -3.48 -1.93
C LEU A 32 0.48 -2.29 -1.62
N PHE A 33 1.18 -2.33 -0.51
CA PHE A 33 2.09 -1.24 -0.12
C PHE A 33 3.24 -1.08 -1.11
N ILE A 34 3.86 -2.18 -1.53
CA ILE A 34 4.96 -2.14 -2.50
C ILE A 34 4.49 -1.56 -3.83
N THR A 35 3.30 -1.95 -4.29
CA THR A 35 2.75 -1.41 -5.53
C THR A 35 2.57 0.10 -5.44
N LEU A 36 2.03 0.57 -4.32
CA LEU A 36 1.87 2.01 -4.10
C LEU A 36 3.21 2.72 -4.01
N LEU A 37 4.19 2.10 -3.35
CA LEU A 37 5.51 2.68 -3.19
C LEU A 37 6.26 2.78 -4.53
N ASP A 38 6.18 1.73 -5.35
CA ASP A 38 6.80 1.74 -6.68
C ASP A 38 6.19 2.80 -7.59
N HIS A 39 4.96 3.20 -7.32
CA HIS A 39 4.25 4.23 -8.08
C HIS A 39 4.02 5.48 -7.23
N SER A 40 4.90 5.75 -6.26
CA SER A 40 4.73 6.91 -5.38
C SER A 40 4.68 8.19 -6.19
N GLY A 41 3.77 9.09 -5.78
CA GLY A 41 3.51 10.31 -6.53
C GLY A 41 2.52 10.14 -7.68
N HIS A 42 2.11 8.91 -8.00
CA HIS A 42 1.17 8.64 -9.07
C HIS A 42 -0.12 8.05 -8.52
N ILE A 43 -1.23 8.37 -9.18
CA ILE A 43 -2.55 7.86 -8.78
C ILE A 43 -2.71 6.43 -9.25
N CYS A 44 -3.12 5.54 -8.33
CA CYS A 44 -3.38 4.14 -8.63
C CYS A 44 -4.88 3.87 -8.53
N SER A 45 -5.48 3.33 -9.58
CA SER A 45 -6.89 2.96 -9.56
C SER A 45 -7.11 1.70 -8.73
N ARG A 46 -8.36 1.49 -8.27
CA ARG A 46 -8.72 0.25 -7.58
C ARG A 46 -8.45 -0.98 -8.44
N ASN A 47 -8.79 -0.92 -9.73
CA ASN A 47 -8.55 -2.05 -10.63
C ASN A 47 -7.07 -2.35 -10.80
N PHE A 48 -6.23 -1.32 -10.89
CA PHE A 48 -4.79 -1.52 -10.94
C PHE A 48 -4.27 -2.19 -9.67
N LEU A 49 -4.74 -1.75 -8.51
CA LEU A 49 -4.34 -2.34 -7.23
C LEU A 49 -4.86 -3.76 -7.06
N LEU A 50 -6.08 -4.04 -7.53
CA LEU A 50 -6.62 -5.40 -7.52
C LEU A 50 -5.77 -6.34 -8.37
N ALA A 51 -5.35 -5.89 -9.54
CA ALA A 51 -4.48 -6.70 -10.39
C ALA A 51 -3.14 -6.96 -9.73
N SER A 52 -2.56 -5.96 -9.08
CA SER A 52 -1.22 -6.04 -8.50
C SER A 52 -1.17 -6.88 -7.23
N ALA A 53 -2.16 -6.74 -6.34
CA ALA A 53 -2.10 -7.37 -5.02
C ALA A 53 -2.99 -8.62 -4.92
N TRP A 54 -4.04 -8.71 -5.72
CA TRP A 54 -4.99 -9.83 -5.67
C TRP A 54 -5.03 -10.66 -6.95
N ASN A 55 -4.27 -10.24 -7.97
CA ASN A 55 -4.23 -10.91 -9.26
C ASN A 55 -5.61 -10.95 -9.96
N ILE A 56 -6.44 -9.98 -9.68
CA ILE A 56 -7.77 -9.84 -10.28
C ILE A 56 -7.64 -8.87 -11.45
N THR A 57 -7.82 -9.38 -12.68
CA THR A 57 -7.58 -8.61 -13.90
C THR A 57 -8.86 -8.13 -14.58
N VAL A 58 -10.03 -8.55 -14.08
CA VAL A 58 -11.30 -8.07 -14.61
C VAL A 58 -11.86 -7.00 -13.69
N PRO A 59 -12.51 -5.96 -14.22
CA PRO A 59 -13.13 -4.92 -13.39
C PRO A 59 -14.24 -5.52 -12.52
N ILE A 60 -14.16 -5.29 -11.21
CA ILE A 60 -15.20 -5.67 -10.27
C ILE A 60 -15.46 -4.51 -9.31
N GLN A 61 -16.66 -4.46 -8.78
CA GLN A 61 -17.01 -3.48 -7.75
C GLN A 61 -16.85 -4.16 -6.39
N THR A 62 -15.85 -3.68 -5.62
CA THR A 62 -15.57 -4.27 -4.31
C THR A 62 -14.95 -3.22 -3.40
N ARG A 63 -15.15 -3.39 -2.10
CA ARG A 63 -14.52 -2.55 -1.07
C ARG A 63 -13.23 -3.18 -0.52
N THR A 64 -12.78 -4.28 -1.10
CA THR A 64 -11.60 -5.00 -0.62
C THR A 64 -10.37 -4.11 -0.56
N VAL A 65 -10.12 -3.33 -1.62
CA VAL A 65 -8.98 -2.41 -1.65
C VAL A 65 -9.11 -1.38 -0.54
N ASP A 66 -10.29 -0.76 -0.40
CA ASP A 66 -10.53 0.28 0.61
C ASP A 66 -10.28 -0.23 2.03
N VAL A 67 -10.74 -1.44 2.32
CA VAL A 67 -10.54 -2.07 3.63
C VAL A 67 -9.05 -2.27 3.91
N HIS A 68 -8.31 -2.76 2.92
CA HIS A 68 -6.88 -3.00 3.08
C HIS A 68 -6.08 -1.71 3.17
N ILE A 69 -6.50 -0.67 2.47
CA ILE A 69 -5.88 0.67 2.61
C ILE A 69 -6.05 1.18 4.04
N ALA A 70 -7.24 1.03 4.62
CA ALA A 70 -7.47 1.44 5.99
C ALA A 70 -6.57 0.68 6.97
N LYS A 71 -6.41 -0.62 6.76
CA LYS A 71 -5.52 -1.44 7.58
C LYS A 71 -4.07 -1.02 7.44
N LEU A 72 -3.61 -0.73 6.23
CA LEU A 72 -2.25 -0.25 5.99
C LEU A 72 -1.99 1.07 6.70
N ARG A 73 -2.91 2.02 6.59
CA ARG A 73 -2.77 3.30 7.29
C ARG A 73 -2.60 3.09 8.80
N LYS A 74 -3.36 2.17 9.36
CA LYS A 74 -3.31 1.89 10.79
C LYS A 74 -2.01 1.18 11.17
N LYS A 75 -1.64 0.13 10.44
CA LYS A 75 -0.44 -0.68 10.77
C LYS A 75 0.85 0.09 10.56
N LEU A 76 0.93 0.88 9.50
CA LEU A 76 2.12 1.64 9.15
C LEU A 76 2.10 3.05 9.71
N ASP A 77 1.05 3.41 10.45
CA ASP A 77 0.88 4.76 11.02
C ASP A 77 1.04 5.83 9.96
N LEU A 78 0.36 5.63 8.84
CA LEU A 78 0.36 6.58 7.73
C LEU A 78 -0.85 7.50 7.86
N CYS A 79 -0.61 8.80 7.78
CA CYS A 79 -1.71 9.75 7.80
C CYS A 79 -2.33 9.86 6.40
N PRO A 80 -3.54 10.48 6.29
CA PRO A 80 -4.16 10.67 4.99
C PRO A 80 -3.33 11.49 3.99
N ASP A 81 -2.35 12.27 4.47
CA ASP A 81 -1.43 12.99 3.60
C ASP A 81 -0.33 12.09 3.05
N ASP A 82 0.01 11.01 3.74
CA ASP A 82 1.00 10.05 3.28
C ASP A 82 0.40 9.11 2.24
N LEU A 83 -0.71 8.48 2.60
CA LEU A 83 -1.45 7.58 1.72
C LEU A 83 -2.79 8.22 1.43
N LYS A 84 -2.88 8.89 0.29
CA LYS A 84 -4.03 9.74 -0.06
C LYS A 84 -5.13 8.95 -0.73
N THR A 85 -6.37 9.35 -0.46
CA THR A 85 -7.53 8.98 -1.26
C THR A 85 -7.80 10.13 -2.23
N VAL A 86 -7.80 9.83 -3.52
CA VAL A 86 -7.97 10.83 -4.56
C VAL A 86 -9.36 10.69 -5.15
N MET A 87 -10.15 11.75 -5.06
CA MET A 87 -11.53 11.82 -5.57
C MET A 87 -12.43 10.67 -5.09
N GLY A 88 -12.13 10.14 -3.89
CA GLY A 88 -12.90 9.05 -3.28
C GLY A 88 -12.79 7.69 -3.96
N ARG A 89 -11.94 7.56 -4.98
CA ARG A 89 -11.87 6.35 -5.81
C ARG A 89 -10.48 5.77 -5.97
N TRP A 90 -9.45 6.60 -5.94
CA TRP A 90 -8.10 6.20 -6.26
C TRP A 90 -7.20 6.49 -5.09
N TYR A 91 -6.02 5.86 -5.10
CA TYR A 91 -5.06 6.00 -4.01
C TYR A 91 -3.70 6.39 -4.55
N ALA A 92 -2.94 7.12 -3.76
CA ALA A 92 -1.60 7.52 -4.09
C ALA A 92 -0.76 7.65 -2.83
N LEU A 93 0.46 7.13 -2.88
CA LEU A 93 1.43 7.33 -1.82
C LEU A 93 2.21 8.60 -2.14
N SER A 94 2.30 9.51 -1.17
CA SER A 94 3.04 10.77 -1.35
C SER A 94 4.52 10.49 -1.48
N VAL A 95 5.16 11.31 -2.29
CA VAL A 95 6.61 11.23 -2.47
C VAL A 95 7.34 11.76 -1.25
#